data_0e6d8dcecdf908417e1998c2af66967b
#
_entry.id   0e6d8dcecdf908417e1998c2af66967b
#
_cell.length_a   1.000
_cell.length_b   1.000
_cell.length_c   1.000
_cell.angle_alpha   90.00
_cell.angle_beta   90.00
_cell.angle_gamma   90.00
#
_symmetry.space_group_name_H-M   'P 1'
#
loop_
_entity.id
_entity.type
_entity.pdbx_description
1 polymer ?
#
loop_
_entity_poly.entity_id
_entity_poly.type
_entity_poly.pdbx_seq_one_letter_code
_entity_poly.pdbx_strand_id
1 'polypeptide(L)'
;MKKNYVISVALLAALTACSMMPKNGWGHRRGYDPYAVNESVEESSSQESVPEHYSKIEFPEYKYVAPYPKDYRVQIADGITGYIVSDSTLPLVDFSVYFEESHVPQVLKDEAAFEMVGSMIRRGAGGGITPHVLEDSLEFVSASISTSVGTYLSAFDINCLSSYFPSMLELARKVLTDPAFDQKQLDIMKANFVTAHERRFETPAKVLSALKAKVNYVENPRLWSANAAEYKNVTAADVKRLAKGVFSSKRIVFALAGDVKRDSAVAMLKEFFAGWKVDSATTGKALPQPLSFARKPGVYVVDKDITQANITMNQPFVKRPHPDYYPTAVASFILGGGSFSSRLMNRVRSDEGLAYSVYSTVGNDYRDTAMTTIALQTKVETVDFALKLVFEEVEKLAKDGPTPEELEQAKKSLVESLPSLFDSPASTASIFAKGELLGKSDNHYLDYVTEINAVTAEQVKAMIDKYFDKKNMTISIVGPVAMFDSLKPFTVIPLDSLEFR
;
A
#
# COMPACT_ATOMS: atom_id res chain seq x y z
N MET A 1 32.95 -28.31 36.75
CA MET A 1 33.42 -29.07 35.61
C MET A 1 32.59 -30.34 35.46
N LYS A 2 31.46 -30.37 34.80
CA LYS A 2 30.67 -31.54 34.35
C LYS A 2 29.34 -31.04 33.77
N LYS A 3 29.33 -30.33 32.65
CA LYS A 3 28.10 -30.01 31.87
C LYS A 3 28.29 -29.87 30.36
N ASN A 4 29.48 -30.14 29.82
CA ASN A 4 29.77 -29.93 28.41
C ASN A 4 29.97 -31.21 27.56
N TYR A 5 29.56 -32.37 28.03
CA TYR A 5 29.76 -33.66 27.30
C TYR A 5 28.47 -34.27 26.73
N VAL A 6 27.30 -33.68 26.97
CA VAL A 6 26.03 -34.30 26.52
C VAL A 6 25.61 -33.81 25.13
N ILE A 7 26.10 -32.65 24.65
CA ILE A 7 25.69 -32.10 23.36
C ILE A 7 26.49 -32.68 22.18
N SER A 8 27.73 -33.15 22.44
CA SER A 8 28.58 -33.73 21.38
C SER A 8 28.24 -35.16 20.99
N VAL A 9 27.53 -35.91 21.82
CA VAL A 9 27.16 -37.30 21.53
C VAL A 9 25.87 -37.41 20.71
N ALA A 10 24.98 -36.43 20.81
CA ALA A 10 23.75 -36.39 20.03
C ALA A 10 23.96 -36.06 18.55
N LEU A 11 25.02 -35.27 18.22
CA LEU A 11 25.34 -34.94 16.82
C LEU A 11 26.07 -36.05 16.08
N LEU A 12 26.79 -36.93 16.80
CA LEU A 12 27.46 -38.10 16.18
C LEU A 12 26.50 -39.25 15.90
N ALA A 13 25.42 -39.37 16.68
CA ALA A 13 24.41 -40.38 16.44
C ALA A 13 23.51 -40.12 15.23
N ALA A 14 23.35 -38.85 14.84
CA ALA A 14 22.58 -38.45 13.64
C ALA A 14 23.33 -38.70 12.32
N LEU A 15 24.66 -38.72 12.35
CA LEU A 15 25.49 -38.98 11.15
C LEU A 15 25.73 -40.47 10.88
N THR A 16 25.53 -41.37 11.88
CA THR A 16 25.65 -42.80 11.70
C THR A 16 24.34 -43.50 11.33
N ALA A 17 23.19 -42.84 11.52
CA ALA A 17 21.89 -43.39 11.12
C ALA A 17 21.64 -43.31 9.59
N CYS A 18 22.36 -42.51 8.86
CA CYS A 18 22.26 -42.41 7.39
C CYS A 18 23.05 -43.50 6.63
N SER A 19 23.88 -44.29 7.30
CA SER A 19 24.70 -45.32 6.64
C SER A 19 24.19 -46.78 6.81
N MET A 20 23.05 -46.98 7.51
CA MET A 20 22.44 -48.30 7.76
C MET A 20 21.05 -48.44 7.15
N MET A 21 20.74 -47.83 6.02
CA MET A 21 19.53 -48.20 5.28
C MET A 21 19.86 -49.43 4.37
N PRO A 22 19.09 -50.48 4.41
CA PRO A 22 19.32 -51.65 3.57
C PRO A 22 19.13 -51.32 2.09
N LYS A 23 20.06 -51.72 1.28
CA LYS A 23 20.09 -51.53 -0.17
C LYS A 23 19.11 -52.41 -0.96
N ASN A 24 17.99 -52.77 -0.39
CA ASN A 24 17.00 -53.59 -1.10
C ASN A 24 15.64 -52.99 -1.02
N GLY A 25 15.08 -52.59 -2.15
CA GLY A 25 13.64 -52.53 -2.34
C GLY A 25 13.00 -51.20 -2.59
N TRP A 26 13.63 -50.30 -3.32
CA TRP A 26 12.84 -49.33 -4.08
C TRP A 26 12.55 -49.92 -5.44
N GLY A 27 11.40 -50.60 -5.54
CA GLY A 27 10.89 -51.04 -6.81
C GLY A 27 10.78 -49.81 -7.74
N HIS A 28 11.34 -49.95 -8.94
CA HIS A 28 11.17 -49.01 -10.03
C HIS A 28 9.67 -48.72 -10.23
N ARG A 29 9.15 -47.68 -9.59
CA ARG A 29 8.03 -46.95 -10.18
C ARG A 29 8.60 -46.28 -11.39
N ARG A 30 8.17 -46.70 -12.57
CA ARG A 30 8.55 -46.12 -13.86
C ARG A 30 8.42 -44.61 -13.77
N GLY A 31 9.55 -43.98 -13.88
CA GLY A 31 9.91 -42.73 -14.44
C GLY A 31 8.90 -41.60 -14.36
N TYR A 32 9.10 -40.73 -13.38
CA TYR A 32 8.99 -39.33 -13.69
C TYR A 32 10.38 -38.89 -14.14
N ASP A 33 10.58 -38.85 -15.43
CA ASP A 33 11.70 -38.16 -16.07
C ASP A 33 11.23 -36.72 -16.30
N PRO A 34 11.76 -35.72 -15.61
CA PRO A 34 11.36 -34.33 -15.84
C PRO A 34 11.79 -33.82 -17.23
N TYR A 35 12.51 -34.61 -18.00
CA TYR A 35 12.92 -34.33 -19.37
C TYR A 35 12.37 -35.33 -20.40
N ALA A 36 11.48 -36.25 -19.98
CA ALA A 36 10.78 -37.12 -20.91
C ALA A 36 9.77 -36.28 -21.70
N VAL A 37 10.16 -35.91 -22.90
CA VAL A 37 9.23 -35.39 -23.91
C VAL A 37 8.22 -36.52 -24.21
N ASN A 38 6.95 -36.30 -23.88
CA ASN A 38 5.87 -37.21 -24.24
C ASN A 38 5.75 -37.23 -25.78
N GLU A 39 6.28 -38.24 -26.43
CA GLU A 39 6.21 -38.45 -27.90
C GLU A 39 4.79 -38.82 -28.40
N SER A 40 3.74 -38.51 -27.63
CA SER A 40 2.36 -38.77 -28.05
C SER A 40 1.46 -37.51 -27.98
N VAL A 41 2.02 -36.35 -28.20
CA VAL A 41 1.25 -35.20 -28.68
C VAL A 41 1.24 -35.36 -30.22
N GLU A 42 0.12 -35.78 -30.77
CA GLU A 42 -0.12 -35.64 -32.23
C GLU A 42 0.24 -34.18 -32.58
N GLU A 43 1.32 -33.99 -33.30
CA GLU A 43 1.67 -32.73 -33.96
C GLU A 43 0.49 -32.41 -34.92
N SER A 44 -0.45 -31.62 -34.44
CA SER A 44 -1.25 -30.82 -35.33
C SER A 44 -0.30 -29.79 -35.93
N SER A 45 0.33 -30.17 -37.03
CA SER A 45 1.27 -29.34 -37.76
C SER A 45 0.52 -28.19 -38.47
N SER A 46 0.27 -27.12 -37.71
CA SER A 46 0.41 -25.78 -38.26
C SER A 46 1.75 -25.27 -37.78
N GLN A 47 2.82 -25.60 -38.51
CA GLN A 47 4.07 -24.86 -38.41
C GLN A 47 3.79 -23.43 -38.84
N GLU A 48 3.32 -22.58 -37.90
CA GLU A 48 3.51 -21.17 -38.03
C GLU A 48 5.02 -20.94 -38.02
N SER A 49 5.55 -20.55 -39.16
CA SER A 49 6.99 -20.31 -39.35
C SER A 49 7.43 -19.26 -38.34
N VAL A 50 8.26 -19.64 -37.38
CA VAL A 50 8.86 -18.70 -36.44
C VAL A 50 9.56 -17.62 -37.28
N PRO A 51 9.22 -16.34 -37.13
CA PRO A 51 9.83 -15.27 -37.90
C PRO A 51 11.36 -15.26 -37.73
N GLU A 52 12.10 -15.09 -38.82
CA GLU A 52 13.58 -15.06 -38.83
C GLU A 52 14.17 -13.96 -37.93
N HIS A 53 13.37 -12.95 -37.59
CA HIS A 53 13.82 -11.84 -36.76
C HIS A 53 12.65 -11.36 -35.89
N TYR A 54 12.93 -10.95 -34.64
CA TYR A 54 11.91 -10.50 -33.67
C TYR A 54 11.05 -9.36 -34.18
N SER A 55 11.58 -8.47 -35.05
CA SER A 55 10.81 -7.36 -35.63
C SER A 55 9.72 -7.78 -36.61
N LYS A 56 9.72 -9.07 -37.01
CA LYS A 56 8.70 -9.65 -37.89
C LYS A 56 7.60 -10.40 -37.12
N ILE A 57 7.69 -10.42 -35.79
CA ILE A 57 6.64 -11.02 -34.94
C ILE A 57 5.46 -10.07 -34.94
N GLU A 58 4.36 -10.49 -35.52
CA GLU A 58 3.08 -9.78 -35.45
C GLU A 58 2.36 -10.20 -34.16
N PHE A 59 2.18 -9.26 -33.25
CA PHE A 59 1.37 -9.48 -32.08
C PHE A 59 -0.08 -9.14 -32.39
N PRO A 60 -1.05 -10.00 -32.05
CA PRO A 60 -2.45 -9.64 -32.19
C PRO A 60 -2.76 -8.42 -31.33
N GLU A 61 -3.63 -7.54 -31.82
CA GLU A 61 -4.10 -6.41 -31.05
C GLU A 61 -4.83 -6.91 -29.80
N TYR A 62 -4.16 -6.79 -28.64
CA TYR A 62 -4.72 -7.24 -27.37
C TYR A 62 -5.57 -6.13 -26.77
N LYS A 63 -6.88 -6.32 -26.74
CA LYS A 63 -7.81 -5.45 -26.01
C LYS A 63 -8.07 -6.02 -24.62
N TYR A 64 -7.43 -5.45 -23.64
CA TYR A 64 -7.75 -5.79 -22.25
C TYR A 64 -9.13 -5.23 -21.86
N VAL A 65 -9.94 -6.10 -21.28
CA VAL A 65 -11.23 -5.72 -20.67
C VAL A 65 -11.10 -5.99 -19.18
N ALA A 66 -11.17 -4.93 -18.37
CA ALA A 66 -11.12 -5.08 -16.92
C ALA A 66 -12.31 -5.92 -16.41
N PRO A 67 -12.11 -6.77 -15.40
CA PRO A 67 -13.21 -7.52 -14.80
C PRO A 67 -14.32 -6.59 -14.32
N TYR A 68 -15.58 -7.01 -14.47
CA TYR A 68 -16.75 -6.20 -14.12
C TYR A 68 -17.19 -6.46 -12.67
N PRO A 69 -17.25 -5.45 -11.79
CA PRO A 69 -17.49 -5.67 -10.36
C PRO A 69 -18.79 -6.45 -10.04
N LYS A 70 -19.88 -6.21 -10.79
CA LYS A 70 -21.17 -6.87 -10.55
C LYS A 70 -21.15 -8.40 -10.68
N ASP A 71 -20.22 -8.94 -11.48
CA ASP A 71 -20.12 -10.39 -11.69
C ASP A 71 -19.65 -11.11 -10.42
N TYR A 72 -18.94 -10.40 -9.56
CA TYR A 72 -18.33 -10.91 -8.34
C TYR A 72 -19.09 -10.50 -7.09
N ARG A 73 -19.93 -9.47 -7.18
CA ARG A 73 -20.63 -8.87 -6.02
C ARG A 73 -21.67 -9.82 -5.44
N VAL A 74 -21.72 -9.90 -4.12
CA VAL A 74 -22.71 -10.63 -3.33
C VAL A 74 -23.20 -9.77 -2.17
N GLN A 75 -24.44 -10.01 -1.72
CA GLN A 75 -24.98 -9.45 -0.49
C GLN A 75 -25.21 -10.57 0.50
N ILE A 76 -24.63 -10.46 1.70
CA ILE A 76 -24.74 -11.46 2.76
C ILE A 76 -25.89 -11.14 3.69
N ALA A 77 -26.02 -9.87 4.09
CA ALA A 77 -27.07 -9.33 4.93
C ALA A 77 -27.26 -7.85 4.63
N ASP A 78 -28.19 -7.20 5.30
CA ASP A 78 -28.36 -5.74 5.20
C ASP A 78 -27.09 -5.05 5.71
N GLY A 79 -26.54 -4.13 4.92
CA GLY A 79 -25.27 -3.44 5.19
C GLY A 79 -24.00 -4.29 5.05
N ILE A 80 -24.09 -5.57 4.68
CA ILE A 80 -22.94 -6.46 4.48
C ILE A 80 -22.90 -6.95 3.03
N THR A 81 -21.98 -6.42 2.26
CA THR A 81 -21.75 -6.78 0.86
C THR A 81 -20.31 -7.22 0.65
N GLY A 82 -20.00 -7.78 -0.49
CA GLY A 82 -18.62 -8.08 -0.84
C GLY A 82 -18.46 -8.70 -2.22
N TYR A 83 -17.24 -9.12 -2.49
CA TYR A 83 -16.81 -9.61 -3.79
C TYR A 83 -16.14 -10.97 -3.61
N ILE A 84 -16.59 -11.96 -4.36
CA ILE A 84 -16.04 -13.33 -4.33
C ILE A 84 -15.46 -13.65 -5.70
N VAL A 85 -14.13 -13.87 -5.73
CA VAL A 85 -13.38 -14.29 -6.90
C VAL A 85 -12.87 -15.72 -6.67
N SER A 86 -13.63 -16.70 -7.19
CA SER A 86 -13.28 -18.12 -7.03
C SER A 86 -12.18 -18.49 -8.02
N ASP A 87 -11.10 -19.09 -7.52
CA ASP A 87 -9.97 -19.60 -8.28
C ASP A 87 -9.35 -20.79 -7.54
N SER A 88 -9.40 -21.98 -8.17
CA SER A 88 -8.88 -23.22 -7.60
C SER A 88 -7.47 -23.60 -8.08
N THR A 89 -6.77 -22.68 -8.74
CA THR A 89 -5.39 -22.90 -9.21
C THR A 89 -4.44 -23.24 -8.08
N LEU A 90 -4.61 -22.58 -6.93
CA LEU A 90 -3.89 -22.87 -5.70
C LEU A 90 -4.90 -23.14 -4.56
N PRO A 91 -4.61 -24.06 -3.63
CA PRO A 91 -5.50 -24.35 -2.50
C PRO A 91 -5.40 -23.28 -1.39
N LEU A 92 -5.50 -22.01 -1.77
CA LEU A 92 -5.35 -20.85 -0.89
C LEU A 92 -6.63 -20.02 -0.87
N VAL A 93 -6.85 -19.36 0.26
CA VAL A 93 -7.94 -18.40 0.46
C VAL A 93 -7.39 -17.13 1.06
N ASP A 94 -7.74 -16.01 0.45
CA ASP A 94 -7.56 -14.66 0.95
C ASP A 94 -8.92 -14.05 1.29
N PHE A 95 -9.09 -13.63 2.54
CA PHE A 95 -10.32 -13.02 3.02
C PHE A 95 -10.03 -11.74 3.78
N SER A 96 -10.50 -10.63 3.27
CA SER A 96 -10.39 -9.30 3.88
C SER A 96 -11.76 -8.74 4.19
N VAL A 97 -11.94 -8.15 5.36
CA VAL A 97 -13.18 -7.47 5.74
C VAL A 97 -12.89 -6.03 6.14
N TYR A 98 -13.60 -5.11 5.54
CA TYR A 98 -13.47 -3.67 5.75
C TYR A 98 -14.71 -3.12 6.43
N PHE A 99 -14.50 -2.39 7.51
CA PHE A 99 -15.53 -1.69 8.28
C PHE A 99 -15.39 -0.20 8.02
N GLU A 100 -16.36 0.41 7.34
CA GLU A 100 -16.34 1.84 7.11
C GLU A 100 -16.76 2.56 8.40
N GLU A 101 -15.77 2.99 9.15
CA GLU A 101 -15.94 3.67 10.43
C GLU A 101 -14.77 4.63 10.65
N SER A 102 -15.04 5.74 11.32
CA SER A 102 -14.00 6.70 11.67
C SER A 102 -13.51 6.47 13.10
N HIS A 103 -12.22 6.18 13.21
CA HIS A 103 -11.52 6.08 14.49
C HIS A 103 -10.33 7.05 14.47
N VAL A 104 -10.57 8.28 14.91
CA VAL A 104 -9.53 9.28 15.09
C VAL A 104 -9.54 9.72 16.55
N PRO A 105 -8.40 9.79 17.23
CA PRO A 105 -8.32 10.32 18.58
C PRO A 105 -8.91 11.73 18.63
N GLN A 106 -9.72 12.00 19.63
CA GLN A 106 -10.32 13.30 19.83
C GLN A 106 -9.45 14.22 20.71
N VAL A 107 -8.48 13.65 21.38
CA VAL A 107 -7.50 14.32 22.24
C VAL A 107 -6.14 13.70 22.05
N LEU A 108 -5.10 14.53 22.05
CA LEU A 108 -3.71 14.12 21.78
C LEU A 108 -3.23 13.00 22.74
N LYS A 109 -3.64 13.01 23.99
CA LYS A 109 -3.25 11.99 24.98
C LYS A 109 -3.68 10.57 24.61
N ASP A 110 -4.67 10.41 23.72
CA ASP A 110 -5.15 9.10 23.27
C ASP A 110 -4.37 8.57 22.05
N GLU A 111 -3.51 9.40 21.43
CA GLU A 111 -2.81 9.04 20.18
C GLU A 111 -1.93 7.80 20.36
N ALA A 112 -1.08 7.77 21.40
CA ALA A 112 -0.19 6.65 21.67
C ALA A 112 -0.94 5.31 21.85
N ALA A 113 -2.07 5.34 22.54
CA ALA A 113 -2.88 4.14 22.72
C ALA A 113 -3.64 3.76 21.46
N PHE A 114 -4.11 4.76 20.70
CA PHE A 114 -4.82 4.55 19.43
C PHE A 114 -3.97 3.85 18.38
N GLU A 115 -2.72 4.25 18.20
CA GLU A 115 -1.77 3.61 17.28
C GLU A 115 -1.55 2.11 17.59
N MET A 116 -1.74 1.71 18.85
CA MET A 116 -1.61 0.31 19.28
C MET A 116 -2.86 -0.52 19.09
N VAL A 117 -4.05 0.09 18.97
CA VAL A 117 -5.34 -0.61 18.94
C VAL A 117 -5.37 -1.69 17.87
N GLY A 118 -5.04 -1.33 16.63
CA GLY A 118 -5.15 -2.25 15.50
C GLY A 118 -4.39 -3.55 15.73
N SER A 119 -3.14 -3.45 16.14
CA SER A 119 -2.30 -4.62 16.41
C SER A 119 -2.70 -5.36 17.69
N MET A 120 -3.09 -4.66 18.75
CA MET A 120 -3.39 -5.27 20.05
C MET A 120 -4.67 -6.11 20.03
N ILE A 121 -5.65 -5.78 19.19
CA ILE A 121 -6.85 -6.60 19.06
C ILE A 121 -6.49 -8.06 18.72
N ARG A 122 -5.58 -8.26 17.79
CA ARG A 122 -5.15 -9.62 17.40
C ARG A 122 -4.04 -10.15 18.29
N ARG A 123 -2.99 -9.37 18.55
CA ARG A 123 -1.80 -9.81 19.30
C ARG A 123 -2.08 -10.05 20.77
N GLY A 124 -3.05 -9.35 21.34
CA GLY A 124 -3.50 -9.59 22.72
C GLY A 124 -4.32 -10.86 22.88
N ALA A 125 -4.65 -11.54 21.79
CA ALA A 125 -5.58 -12.65 21.66
C ALA A 125 -6.92 -12.43 22.42
N GLY A 126 -7.79 -13.42 22.52
CA GLY A 126 -9.12 -13.24 23.11
C GLY A 126 -10.02 -14.47 22.88
N GLY A 127 -11.27 -14.38 23.31
CA GLY A 127 -12.19 -15.52 23.21
C GLY A 127 -11.71 -16.76 23.99
N GLY A 128 -10.99 -16.55 25.09
CA GLY A 128 -10.37 -17.63 25.88
C GLY A 128 -9.06 -18.19 25.31
N ILE A 129 -8.54 -17.60 24.21
CA ILE A 129 -7.31 -18.02 23.53
C ILE A 129 -6.17 -17.09 23.93
N THR A 130 -5.06 -17.66 24.43
CA THR A 130 -3.87 -16.87 24.75
C THR A 130 -3.09 -16.47 23.49
N PRO A 131 -2.26 -15.40 23.53
CA PRO A 131 -1.41 -15.04 22.39
C PRO A 131 -0.55 -16.18 21.86
N HIS A 132 0.05 -16.98 22.75
CA HIS A 132 0.89 -18.12 22.36
C HIS A 132 0.09 -19.20 21.62
N VAL A 133 -1.08 -19.57 22.16
CA VAL A 133 -1.94 -20.58 21.52
C VAL A 133 -2.44 -20.09 20.16
N LEU A 134 -2.73 -18.79 20.02
CA LEU A 134 -3.10 -18.21 18.72
C LEU A 134 -1.96 -18.35 17.71
N GLU A 135 -0.74 -17.92 18.08
CA GLU A 135 0.41 -17.98 17.17
C GLU A 135 0.74 -19.43 16.77
N ASP A 136 0.79 -20.37 17.74
CA ASP A 136 1.04 -21.79 17.47
C ASP A 136 -0.02 -22.39 16.54
N SER A 137 -1.30 -22.01 16.73
CA SER A 137 -2.40 -22.50 15.89
C SER A 137 -2.29 -21.99 14.46
N LEU A 138 -1.89 -20.73 14.26
CA LEU A 138 -1.70 -20.14 12.94
C LEU A 138 -0.48 -20.72 12.24
N GLU A 139 0.65 -20.82 12.96
CA GLU A 139 1.90 -21.36 12.42
C GLU A 139 1.75 -22.84 12.01
N PHE A 140 1.06 -23.64 12.80
CA PHE A 140 0.84 -25.06 12.52
C PHE A 140 0.15 -25.32 11.18
N VAL A 141 -0.76 -24.45 10.76
CA VAL A 141 -1.49 -24.55 9.48
C VAL A 141 -1.02 -23.55 8.42
N SER A 142 0.10 -22.86 8.67
CA SER A 142 0.63 -21.80 7.79
C SER A 142 -0.41 -20.75 7.44
N ALA A 143 -1.25 -20.36 8.41
CA ALA A 143 -2.26 -19.33 8.24
C ALA A 143 -1.83 -18.02 8.87
N SER A 144 -2.45 -16.94 8.45
CA SER A 144 -2.30 -15.63 9.08
C SER A 144 -3.65 -14.97 9.34
N ILE A 145 -3.73 -14.26 10.47
CA ILE A 145 -4.81 -13.32 10.77
C ILE A 145 -4.15 -12.00 11.10
N SER A 146 -4.58 -10.94 10.46
CA SER A 146 -4.10 -9.58 10.76
C SER A 146 -5.26 -8.62 11.01
N THR A 147 -4.98 -7.55 11.76
CA THR A 147 -5.96 -6.51 12.08
C THR A 147 -5.33 -5.14 11.92
N SER A 148 -6.09 -4.19 11.41
CA SER A 148 -5.68 -2.81 11.25
C SER A 148 -6.80 -1.85 11.61
N VAL A 149 -6.42 -0.67 12.11
CA VAL A 149 -7.34 0.43 12.40
C VAL A 149 -6.77 1.68 11.77
N GLY A 150 -7.53 2.29 10.89
CA GLY A 150 -7.13 3.49 10.16
C GLY A 150 -8.17 4.59 10.28
N THR A 151 -7.86 5.72 9.69
CA THR A 151 -8.68 6.93 9.72
C THR A 151 -10.11 6.72 9.23
N TYR A 152 -10.28 5.93 8.19
CA TYR A 152 -11.58 5.74 7.51
C TYR A 152 -12.08 4.31 7.52
N LEU A 153 -11.20 3.37 7.81
CA LEU A 153 -11.48 1.95 7.73
C LEU A 153 -10.78 1.22 8.87
N SER A 154 -11.48 0.29 9.49
CA SER A 154 -10.86 -0.82 10.20
C SER A 154 -10.95 -2.06 9.34
N ALA A 155 -9.97 -2.93 9.44
CA ALA A 155 -9.95 -4.15 8.65
C ALA A 155 -9.38 -5.32 9.43
N PHE A 156 -9.79 -6.52 9.05
CA PHE A 156 -9.04 -7.73 9.35
C PHE A 156 -8.88 -8.57 8.09
N ASP A 157 -7.81 -9.35 8.06
CA ASP A 157 -7.45 -10.19 6.94
C ASP A 157 -7.14 -11.59 7.42
N ILE A 158 -7.52 -12.60 6.64
CA ILE A 158 -7.18 -14.01 6.82
C ILE A 158 -6.55 -14.50 5.53
N ASN A 159 -5.40 -15.14 5.62
CA ASN A 159 -4.81 -15.94 4.55
C ASN A 159 -4.54 -17.35 5.07
N CYS A 160 -4.99 -18.37 4.35
CA CYS A 160 -4.84 -19.77 4.78
C CYS A 160 -5.04 -20.75 3.61
N LEU A 161 -4.70 -22.02 3.83
CA LEU A 161 -5.15 -23.08 2.93
C LEU A 161 -6.68 -23.21 2.97
N SER A 162 -7.30 -23.51 1.83
CA SER A 162 -8.76 -23.61 1.71
C SER A 162 -9.40 -24.61 2.65
N SER A 163 -8.70 -25.72 2.96
CA SER A 163 -9.16 -26.73 3.93
C SER A 163 -9.29 -26.21 5.36
N TYR A 164 -8.56 -25.17 5.74
CA TYR A 164 -8.60 -24.56 7.06
C TYR A 164 -9.46 -23.29 7.14
N PHE A 165 -9.98 -22.80 6.04
CA PHE A 165 -10.74 -21.54 6.03
C PHE A 165 -11.91 -21.52 7.02
N PRO A 166 -12.77 -22.58 7.15
CA PRO A 166 -13.84 -22.59 8.13
C PRO A 166 -13.34 -22.44 9.58
N SER A 167 -12.26 -23.15 9.95
CA SER A 167 -11.68 -23.06 11.29
C SER A 167 -11.00 -21.71 11.55
N MET A 168 -10.41 -21.09 10.52
CA MET A 168 -9.83 -19.77 10.64
C MET A 168 -10.90 -18.68 10.80
N LEU A 169 -12.06 -18.81 10.16
CA LEU A 169 -13.21 -17.94 10.42
C LEU A 169 -13.69 -18.02 11.86
N GLU A 170 -13.80 -19.23 12.42
CA GLU A 170 -14.19 -19.43 13.83
C GLU A 170 -13.16 -18.82 14.79
N LEU A 171 -11.86 -19.07 14.53
CA LEU A 171 -10.76 -18.54 15.33
C LEU A 171 -10.74 -17.00 15.30
N ALA A 172 -10.83 -16.40 14.09
CA ALA A 172 -10.89 -14.96 13.92
C ALA A 172 -12.09 -14.36 14.65
N ARG A 173 -13.27 -14.96 14.52
CA ARG A 173 -14.47 -14.49 15.22
C ARG A 173 -14.28 -14.43 16.73
N LYS A 174 -13.72 -15.49 17.34
CA LYS A 174 -13.46 -15.53 18.80
C LYS A 174 -12.54 -14.41 19.24
N VAL A 175 -11.42 -14.22 18.53
CA VAL A 175 -10.42 -13.20 18.89
C VAL A 175 -10.95 -11.78 18.65
N LEU A 176 -11.63 -11.53 17.54
CA LEU A 176 -12.06 -10.19 17.14
C LEU A 176 -13.27 -9.69 17.94
N THR A 177 -14.17 -10.59 18.36
CA THR A 177 -15.38 -10.19 19.11
C THR A 177 -15.17 -10.09 20.62
N ASP A 178 -14.11 -10.69 21.15
CA ASP A 178 -13.77 -10.65 22.59
C ASP A 178 -12.25 -10.56 22.81
N PRO A 179 -11.59 -9.45 22.36
CA PRO A 179 -10.15 -9.28 22.50
C PRO A 179 -9.73 -9.10 23.95
N ALA A 180 -8.66 -9.81 24.37
CA ALA A 180 -8.22 -9.87 25.76
C ALA A 180 -7.22 -8.77 26.15
N PHE A 181 -6.45 -8.21 25.20
CA PHE A 181 -5.43 -7.18 25.43
C PHE A 181 -4.36 -7.57 26.44
N ASP A 182 -3.70 -8.71 26.21
CA ASP A 182 -2.67 -9.26 27.10
C ASP A 182 -1.59 -8.23 27.47
N GLN A 183 -1.31 -8.08 28.76
CA GLN A 183 -0.39 -7.08 29.29
C GLN A 183 1.05 -7.26 28.77
N LYS A 184 1.52 -8.51 28.65
CA LYS A 184 2.88 -8.80 28.17
C LYS A 184 3.04 -8.42 26.70
N GLN A 185 2.02 -8.68 25.88
CA GLN A 185 2.02 -8.24 24.49
C GLN A 185 1.98 -6.70 24.36
N LEU A 186 1.22 -6.03 25.22
CA LEU A 186 1.21 -4.58 25.27
C LEU A 186 2.59 -4.03 25.67
N ASP A 187 3.28 -4.59 26.63
CA ASP A 187 4.59 -4.14 27.06
C ASP A 187 5.65 -4.30 25.96
N ILE A 188 5.60 -5.41 25.20
CA ILE A 188 6.45 -5.62 24.02
C ILE A 188 6.14 -4.55 22.96
N MET A 189 4.86 -4.28 22.71
CA MET A 189 4.45 -3.28 21.73
C MET A 189 4.89 -1.88 22.11
N LYS A 190 4.71 -1.48 23.37
CA LYS A 190 5.21 -0.20 23.93
C LYS A 190 6.71 -0.03 23.69
N ALA A 191 7.51 -1.05 23.95
CA ALA A 191 8.96 -1.01 23.70
C ALA A 191 9.29 -0.79 22.22
N ASN A 192 8.54 -1.47 21.32
CA ASN A 192 8.71 -1.29 19.89
C ASN A 192 8.34 0.12 19.42
N PHE A 193 7.24 0.69 19.91
CA PHE A 193 6.82 2.05 19.57
C PHE A 193 7.80 3.10 20.10
N VAL A 194 8.30 2.94 21.31
CA VAL A 194 9.36 3.80 21.88
C VAL A 194 10.59 3.77 20.98
N THR A 195 11.07 2.59 20.62
CA THR A 195 12.24 2.44 19.74
C THR A 195 11.99 3.06 18.36
N ALA A 196 10.81 2.82 17.78
CA ALA A 196 10.42 3.39 16.50
C ALA A 196 10.37 4.92 16.55
N HIS A 197 9.84 5.49 17.64
CA HIS A 197 9.81 6.93 17.85
C HIS A 197 11.22 7.53 18.02
N GLU A 198 12.10 6.90 18.80
CA GLU A 198 13.49 7.36 18.96
C GLU A 198 14.25 7.38 17.62
N ARG A 199 13.91 6.47 16.71
CA ARG A 199 14.52 6.34 15.37
C ARG A 199 13.72 7.01 14.25
N ARG A 200 12.68 7.80 14.56
CA ARG A 200 11.74 8.36 13.56
C ARG A 200 12.38 9.31 12.56
N PHE A 201 13.48 9.98 12.97
CA PHE A 201 14.24 10.90 12.10
C PHE A 201 15.64 10.37 11.74
N GLU A 202 15.85 9.07 11.85
CA GLU A 202 17.15 8.45 11.54
C GLU A 202 17.51 8.60 10.05
N THR A 203 16.54 8.38 9.16
CA THR A 203 16.80 8.47 7.72
C THR A 203 16.32 9.80 7.14
N PRO A 204 17.03 10.35 6.12
CA PRO A 204 16.63 11.59 5.45
C PRO A 204 15.21 11.51 4.84
N ALA A 205 14.82 10.34 4.34
CA ALA A 205 13.48 10.13 3.77
C ALA A 205 12.36 10.30 4.81
N LYS A 206 12.55 9.79 6.04
CA LYS A 206 11.60 10.00 7.14
C LYS A 206 11.49 11.46 7.55
N VAL A 207 12.63 12.17 7.63
CA VAL A 207 12.67 13.60 7.89
C VAL A 207 11.93 14.38 6.79
N LEU A 208 12.17 14.05 5.53
CA LEU A 208 11.51 14.70 4.40
C LEU A 208 9.98 14.47 4.42
N SER A 209 9.53 13.26 4.78
CA SER A 209 8.10 12.96 4.92
C SER A 209 7.45 13.81 6.01
N ALA A 210 8.09 13.95 7.16
CA ALA A 210 7.60 14.78 8.26
C ALA A 210 7.62 16.28 7.88
N LEU A 211 8.70 16.77 7.25
CA LEU A 211 8.78 18.14 6.74
C LEU A 211 7.67 18.42 5.73
N LYS A 212 7.47 17.52 4.76
CA LYS A 212 6.39 17.60 3.77
C LYS A 212 5.03 17.73 4.46
N ALA A 213 4.74 16.92 5.46
CA ALA A 213 3.49 17.01 6.21
C ALA A 213 3.37 18.36 6.93
N LYS A 214 4.41 18.77 7.65
CA LYS A 214 4.45 19.99 8.47
C LYS A 214 4.23 21.27 7.67
N VAL A 215 4.80 21.37 6.47
CA VAL A 215 4.72 22.60 5.65
C VAL A 215 3.49 22.64 4.75
N ASN A 216 2.89 21.49 4.45
CA ASN A 216 1.74 21.45 3.54
C ASN A 216 0.40 21.42 4.26
N TYR A 217 0.29 20.86 5.46
CA TYR A 217 -0.99 20.70 6.14
C TYR A 217 -1.16 21.63 7.33
N VAL A 218 -2.40 22.06 7.56
CA VAL A 218 -2.82 22.65 8.83
C VAL A 218 -2.90 21.54 9.87
N GLU A 219 -2.65 21.87 11.13
CA GLU A 219 -2.80 20.94 12.24
C GLU A 219 -4.17 20.28 12.24
N ASN A 220 -4.17 18.98 12.40
CA ASN A 220 -5.36 18.13 12.40
C ASN A 220 -5.08 16.92 13.29
N PRO A 221 -6.05 16.42 14.08
CA PRO A 221 -5.88 15.22 14.91
C PRO A 221 -5.33 14.00 14.18
N ARG A 222 -5.58 13.89 12.89
CA ARG A 222 -5.08 12.82 12.02
C ARG A 222 -3.58 12.88 11.73
N LEU A 223 -2.93 13.98 12.08
CA LEU A 223 -1.50 14.22 11.89
C LEU A 223 -0.75 14.25 13.22
N TRP A 224 -1.43 14.07 14.34
CA TRP A 224 -0.77 14.04 15.64
C TRP A 224 0.23 12.88 15.72
N SER A 225 1.25 13.09 16.52
CA SER A 225 2.28 12.09 16.82
C SER A 225 2.45 11.98 18.34
N ALA A 226 2.43 10.77 18.85
CA ALA A 226 2.75 10.52 20.25
C ALA A 226 4.28 10.52 20.48
N ASN A 227 4.70 10.83 21.69
CA ASN A 227 6.12 10.77 22.09
C ASN A 227 6.46 9.52 22.89
N ALA A 228 7.76 9.31 23.12
CA ALA A 228 8.26 8.14 23.84
C ALA A 228 7.67 7.98 25.26
N ALA A 229 7.43 9.09 25.97
CA ALA A 229 6.83 9.04 27.31
C ALA A 229 5.35 8.65 27.26
N GLU A 230 4.61 9.15 26.28
CA GLU A 230 3.21 8.81 26.06
C GLU A 230 3.07 7.32 25.73
N TYR A 231 3.91 6.75 24.85
CA TYR A 231 3.92 5.29 24.57
C TYR A 231 4.21 4.47 25.84
N LYS A 232 5.17 4.88 26.68
CA LYS A 232 5.49 4.18 27.94
C LYS A 232 4.30 4.14 28.90
N ASN A 233 3.47 5.16 28.88
CA ASN A 233 2.35 5.33 29.82
C ASN A 233 1.04 4.69 29.36
N VAL A 234 0.96 4.14 28.14
CA VAL A 234 -0.24 3.45 27.64
C VAL A 234 -0.63 2.29 28.54
N THR A 235 -1.89 2.18 28.89
CA THR A 235 -2.44 1.07 29.67
C THR A 235 -3.34 0.17 28.82
N ALA A 236 -3.51 -1.09 29.23
CA ALA A 236 -4.46 -2.00 28.57
C ALA A 236 -5.91 -1.47 28.60
N ALA A 237 -6.27 -0.71 29.65
CA ALA A 237 -7.57 -0.06 29.75
C ALA A 237 -7.78 1.02 28.68
N ASP A 238 -6.74 1.80 28.33
CA ASP A 238 -6.81 2.81 27.28
C ASP A 238 -7.01 2.14 25.92
N VAL A 239 -6.20 1.13 25.61
CA VAL A 239 -6.32 0.37 24.35
C VAL A 239 -7.70 -0.27 24.23
N LYS A 240 -8.18 -0.93 25.30
CA LYS A 240 -9.52 -1.54 25.35
C LYS A 240 -10.64 -0.53 25.13
N ARG A 241 -10.53 0.65 25.74
CA ARG A 241 -11.51 1.74 25.57
C ARG A 241 -11.57 2.21 24.13
N LEU A 242 -10.42 2.41 23.49
CA LEU A 242 -10.32 2.90 22.11
C LEU A 242 -10.66 1.82 21.09
N ALA A 243 -10.43 0.55 21.40
CA ALA A 243 -10.80 -0.58 20.55
C ALA A 243 -12.31 -0.84 20.48
N LYS A 244 -13.07 -0.26 21.40
CA LYS A 244 -14.52 -0.49 21.45
C LYS A 244 -15.20 -0.04 20.16
N GLY A 245 -15.87 -0.99 19.48
CA GLY A 245 -16.60 -0.74 18.26
C GLY A 245 -15.77 -0.59 16.99
N VAL A 246 -14.46 -0.91 17.05
CA VAL A 246 -13.56 -0.84 15.87
C VAL A 246 -14.02 -1.75 14.71
N PHE A 247 -14.60 -2.91 15.02
CA PHE A 247 -15.19 -3.82 14.04
C PHE A 247 -16.73 -3.77 14.07
N SER A 248 -17.27 -2.56 14.20
CA SER A 248 -18.70 -2.31 14.23
C SER A 248 -19.01 -1.19 13.25
N SER A 249 -19.76 -1.48 12.20
CA SER A 249 -20.12 -0.51 11.16
C SER A 249 -21.47 -0.86 10.55
N LYS A 250 -22.21 0.16 10.11
CA LYS A 250 -23.42 -0.02 9.29
C LYS A 250 -23.09 -0.48 7.88
N ARG A 251 -21.86 -0.31 7.45
CA ARG A 251 -21.37 -0.70 6.12
C ARG A 251 -20.12 -1.53 6.23
N ILE A 252 -20.28 -2.81 5.95
CA ILE A 252 -19.20 -3.80 5.93
C ILE A 252 -19.05 -4.27 4.48
N VAL A 253 -17.84 -4.19 3.95
CA VAL A 253 -17.53 -4.72 2.61
C VAL A 253 -16.39 -5.70 2.73
N PHE A 254 -16.54 -6.88 2.14
CA PHE A 254 -15.49 -7.89 2.16
C PHE A 254 -14.97 -8.22 0.76
N ALA A 255 -13.75 -8.73 0.71
CA ALA A 255 -13.12 -9.35 -0.42
C ALA A 255 -12.75 -10.78 -0.07
N LEU A 256 -13.22 -11.75 -0.84
CA LEU A 256 -12.89 -13.16 -0.69
C LEU A 256 -12.37 -13.70 -2.02
N ALA A 257 -11.20 -14.31 -2.01
CA ALA A 257 -10.62 -14.86 -3.21
C ALA A 257 -9.96 -16.21 -2.95
N GLY A 258 -9.85 -17.04 -3.98
CA GLY A 258 -9.14 -18.31 -3.95
C GLY A 258 -10.03 -19.55 -4.09
N ASP A 259 -9.55 -20.67 -3.55
CA ASP A 259 -10.18 -21.98 -3.71
C ASP A 259 -11.42 -22.14 -2.81
N VAL A 260 -12.47 -21.43 -3.19
CA VAL A 260 -13.79 -21.46 -2.56
C VAL A 260 -14.89 -21.49 -3.61
N LYS A 261 -15.88 -22.35 -3.42
CA LYS A 261 -17.10 -22.30 -4.25
C LYS A 261 -18.01 -21.19 -3.76
N ARG A 262 -18.46 -20.30 -4.68
CA ARG A 262 -19.25 -19.11 -4.36
C ARG A 262 -20.42 -19.38 -3.41
N ASP A 263 -21.25 -20.40 -3.68
CA ASP A 263 -22.41 -20.70 -2.85
C ASP A 263 -22.04 -21.17 -1.45
N SER A 264 -21.00 -22.01 -1.33
CA SER A 264 -20.46 -22.47 -0.05
C SER A 264 -19.88 -21.29 0.74
N ALA A 265 -19.14 -20.40 0.08
CA ALA A 265 -18.60 -19.19 0.68
C ALA A 265 -19.71 -18.27 1.21
N VAL A 266 -20.77 -18.04 0.43
CA VAL A 266 -21.94 -17.25 0.87
C VAL A 266 -22.57 -17.85 2.12
N ALA A 267 -22.75 -19.18 2.18
CA ALA A 267 -23.31 -19.85 3.34
C ALA A 267 -22.42 -19.68 4.59
N MET A 268 -21.12 -19.94 4.46
CA MET A 268 -20.13 -19.75 5.56
C MET A 268 -20.08 -18.31 6.06
N LEU A 269 -20.11 -17.32 5.14
CA LEU A 269 -20.06 -15.91 5.51
C LEU A 269 -21.37 -15.45 6.17
N LYS A 270 -22.53 -15.97 5.77
CA LYS A 270 -23.79 -15.72 6.48
C LYS A 270 -23.70 -16.19 7.93
N GLU A 271 -23.12 -17.36 8.17
CA GLU A 271 -22.90 -17.88 9.51
C GLU A 271 -21.85 -17.06 10.29
N PHE A 272 -20.74 -16.72 9.65
CA PHE A 272 -19.69 -15.88 10.24
C PHE A 272 -20.23 -14.55 10.73
N PHE A 273 -21.03 -13.86 9.91
CA PHE A 273 -21.60 -12.55 10.25
C PHE A 273 -22.90 -12.66 11.07
N ALA A 274 -23.46 -13.84 11.27
CA ALA A 274 -24.67 -14.01 12.09
C ALA A 274 -24.43 -13.56 13.53
N GLY A 275 -25.23 -12.58 14.00
CA GLY A 275 -25.06 -11.99 15.32
C GLY A 275 -23.80 -11.15 15.50
N TRP A 276 -23.15 -10.72 14.40
CA TRP A 276 -22.12 -9.70 14.47
C TRP A 276 -22.72 -8.42 15.04
N LYS A 277 -22.25 -8.03 16.21
CA LYS A 277 -22.86 -6.90 16.92
C LYS A 277 -22.39 -5.59 16.30
N VAL A 278 -23.36 -4.81 15.85
CA VAL A 278 -23.14 -3.41 15.48
C VAL A 278 -23.39 -2.56 16.74
N ASP A 279 -22.31 -2.00 17.30
CA ASP A 279 -22.44 -1.12 18.47
C ASP A 279 -23.08 0.22 18.04
N SER A 280 -24.30 0.47 18.50
CA SER A 280 -25.05 1.70 18.19
C SER A 280 -24.33 2.98 18.66
N ALA A 281 -23.47 2.88 19.66
CA ALA A 281 -22.68 4.01 20.14
C ALA A 281 -21.56 4.43 19.18
N THR A 282 -21.13 3.52 18.30
CA THR A 282 -20.09 3.80 17.30
C THR A 282 -20.66 4.09 15.91
N THR A 283 -21.85 3.53 15.62
CA THR A 283 -22.52 3.77 14.34
C THR A 283 -23.10 5.19 14.28
N GLY A 284 -22.49 6.04 13.55
CA GLY A 284 -22.91 7.44 13.39
C GLY A 284 -21.84 8.45 13.78
N LYS A 285 -20.64 8.01 14.15
CA LYS A 285 -19.48 8.93 14.20
C LYS A 285 -19.27 9.55 12.83
N ALA A 286 -19.19 10.87 12.79
CA ALA A 286 -18.87 11.58 11.57
C ALA A 286 -17.49 11.13 11.06
N LEU A 287 -17.37 11.01 9.76
CA LEU A 287 -16.04 10.82 9.14
C LEU A 287 -15.13 11.98 9.57
N PRO A 288 -13.82 11.74 9.73
CA PRO A 288 -12.92 12.77 10.19
C PRO A 288 -12.91 13.94 9.19
N GLN A 289 -12.67 15.14 9.71
CA GLN A 289 -12.54 16.32 8.86
C GLN A 289 -11.40 16.11 7.85
N PRO A 290 -11.62 16.49 6.58
CA PRO A 290 -10.58 16.42 5.56
C PRO A 290 -9.34 17.21 5.98
N LEU A 291 -8.17 16.76 5.52
CA LEU A 291 -6.93 17.51 5.68
C LEU A 291 -7.01 18.81 4.89
N SER A 292 -6.64 19.91 5.52
CA SER A 292 -6.58 21.24 4.89
C SER A 292 -5.14 21.64 4.63
N PHE A 293 -4.89 22.25 3.47
CA PHE A 293 -3.57 22.75 3.10
C PHE A 293 -3.25 24.10 3.75
N ALA A 294 -2.02 24.24 4.21
CA ALA A 294 -1.51 25.48 4.77
C ALA A 294 -1.31 26.59 3.72
N ARG A 295 -1.22 26.27 2.43
CA ARG A 295 -1.02 27.17 1.29
C ARG A 295 0.07 28.23 1.53
N LYS A 296 1.27 27.79 1.87
CA LYS A 296 2.44 28.66 2.03
C LYS A 296 3.54 28.23 1.06
N PRO A 297 3.45 28.61 -0.24
CA PRO A 297 4.51 28.31 -1.20
C PRO A 297 5.85 28.88 -0.72
N GLY A 298 6.92 28.19 -1.05
CA GLY A 298 8.27 28.60 -0.64
C GLY A 298 9.21 27.42 -0.46
N VAL A 299 10.44 27.73 -0.08
CA VAL A 299 11.49 26.73 0.19
C VAL A 299 11.63 26.53 1.68
N TYR A 300 11.57 25.30 2.12
CA TYR A 300 11.66 24.85 3.52
C TYR A 300 12.78 23.83 3.65
N VAL A 301 13.67 24.06 4.59
CA VAL A 301 14.88 23.22 4.77
C VAL A 301 14.94 22.67 6.19
N VAL A 302 15.23 21.39 6.33
CA VAL A 302 15.70 20.79 7.57
C VAL A 302 17.19 20.57 7.47
N ASP A 303 17.94 21.14 8.42
CA ASP A 303 19.39 20.99 8.50
C ASP A 303 19.74 19.55 8.93
N LYS A 304 20.49 18.86 8.09
CA LYS A 304 20.98 17.51 8.36
C LYS A 304 22.29 17.28 7.62
N ASP A 305 23.31 16.85 8.37
CA ASP A 305 24.63 16.52 7.81
C ASP A 305 24.53 15.19 7.00
N ILE A 306 24.40 15.33 5.70
CA ILE A 306 24.27 14.24 4.72
C ILE A 306 24.90 14.65 3.39
N THR A 307 25.33 13.68 2.59
CA THR A 307 25.99 13.93 1.30
C THR A 307 25.00 14.00 0.12
N GLN A 308 23.77 13.52 0.33
CA GLN A 308 22.71 13.55 -0.69
C GLN A 308 21.45 14.21 -0.13
N ALA A 309 21.08 15.35 -0.70
CA ALA A 309 19.85 16.03 -0.35
C ALA A 309 18.64 15.25 -0.87
N ASN A 310 17.60 15.19 -0.03
CA ASN A 310 16.31 14.64 -0.40
C ASN A 310 15.33 15.79 -0.57
N ILE A 311 14.63 15.83 -1.71
CA ILE A 311 13.83 16.98 -2.12
C ILE A 311 12.45 16.54 -2.58
N THR A 312 11.40 17.27 -2.15
CA THR A 312 10.07 17.18 -2.75
C THR A 312 9.53 18.57 -3.04
N MET A 313 8.87 18.70 -4.19
CA MET A 313 8.11 19.87 -4.59
C MET A 313 6.64 19.47 -4.67
N ASN A 314 5.80 20.15 -3.90
CA ASN A 314 4.40 19.75 -3.73
C ASN A 314 3.47 20.91 -4.01
N GLN A 315 2.37 20.64 -4.69
CA GLN A 315 1.27 21.56 -4.86
C GLN A 315 -0.06 20.88 -4.55
N PRO A 316 -1.03 21.54 -3.88
CA PRO A 316 -2.36 21.00 -3.68
C PRO A 316 -3.01 20.59 -5.00
N PHE A 317 -3.64 19.42 -4.97
CA PHE A 317 -4.36 18.84 -6.09
C PHE A 317 -5.79 18.48 -5.67
N VAL A 318 -6.62 18.15 -6.63
CA VAL A 318 -8.04 17.89 -6.42
C VAL A 318 -8.29 16.56 -5.71
N LYS A 319 -9.41 16.49 -4.99
CA LYS A 319 -10.02 15.26 -4.52
C LYS A 319 -10.78 14.60 -5.69
N ARG A 320 -10.76 13.27 -5.79
CA ARG A 320 -11.51 12.51 -6.80
C ARG A 320 -12.97 12.24 -6.39
N PRO A 321 -13.90 12.06 -7.38
CA PRO A 321 -13.69 12.23 -8.82
C PRO A 321 -13.58 13.71 -9.21
N HIS A 322 -12.72 14.02 -10.19
CA HIS A 322 -12.54 15.38 -10.71
C HIS A 322 -12.07 15.33 -12.18
N PRO A 323 -12.56 16.20 -13.07
CA PRO A 323 -12.20 16.19 -14.49
C PRO A 323 -10.71 16.44 -14.76
N ASP A 324 -10.02 17.21 -13.91
CA ASP A 324 -8.60 17.47 -14.07
C ASP A 324 -7.71 16.26 -13.76
N TYR A 325 -8.26 15.19 -13.17
CA TYR A 325 -7.44 14.05 -12.75
C TYR A 325 -6.73 13.37 -13.93
N TYR A 326 -7.48 12.98 -14.95
CA TYR A 326 -6.93 12.21 -16.08
C TYR A 326 -5.91 12.99 -16.91
N PRO A 327 -6.17 14.26 -17.31
CA PRO A 327 -5.17 15.03 -18.02
C PRO A 327 -3.94 15.34 -17.14
N THR A 328 -4.08 15.52 -15.82
CA THR A 328 -2.94 15.69 -14.92
C THR A 328 -2.15 14.39 -14.76
N ALA A 329 -2.80 13.23 -14.76
CA ALA A 329 -2.12 11.93 -14.71
C ALA A 329 -1.25 11.72 -15.96
N VAL A 330 -1.78 12.04 -17.16
CA VAL A 330 -1.00 11.99 -18.41
C VAL A 330 0.14 13.00 -18.38
N ALA A 331 -0.13 14.24 -17.94
CA ALA A 331 0.90 15.29 -17.81
C ALA A 331 2.04 14.89 -16.87
N SER A 332 1.69 14.34 -15.70
CA SER A 332 2.67 13.83 -14.74
C SER A 332 3.46 12.64 -15.29
N PHE A 333 2.81 11.73 -16.04
CA PHE A 333 3.51 10.63 -16.67
C PHE A 333 4.60 11.11 -17.62
N ILE A 334 4.28 12.05 -18.51
CA ILE A 334 5.23 12.65 -19.45
C ILE A 334 6.35 13.38 -18.71
N LEU A 335 6.00 14.15 -17.68
CA LEU A 335 6.97 14.92 -16.91
C LEU A 335 7.98 14.03 -16.19
N GLY A 336 7.51 13.05 -15.38
CA GLY A 336 8.40 12.26 -14.51
C GLY A 336 7.87 10.87 -14.15
N GLY A 337 6.61 10.53 -14.45
CA GLY A 337 5.99 9.26 -14.09
C GLY A 337 6.33 8.09 -15.01
N GLY A 338 6.73 8.38 -16.25
CA GLY A 338 7.05 7.38 -17.27
C GLY A 338 8.43 6.72 -17.13
N SER A 339 9.03 6.76 -15.93
CA SER A 339 10.37 6.19 -15.70
C SER A 339 11.40 6.71 -16.72
N PHE A 340 12.18 5.85 -17.34
CA PHE A 340 13.25 6.23 -18.28
C PHE A 340 12.79 6.97 -19.55
N SER A 341 11.51 6.96 -19.88
CA SER A 341 10.97 7.70 -21.03
C SER A 341 10.49 9.11 -20.66
N SER A 342 10.49 9.47 -19.39
CA SER A 342 10.01 10.78 -18.94
C SER A 342 11.06 11.89 -19.06
N ARG A 343 10.59 13.13 -19.22
CA ARG A 343 11.47 14.30 -19.42
C ARG A 343 12.44 14.51 -18.28
N LEU A 344 11.97 14.46 -17.03
CA LEU A 344 12.82 14.67 -15.86
C LEU A 344 13.89 13.58 -15.74
N MET A 345 13.52 12.31 -15.99
CA MET A 345 14.48 11.22 -15.92
C MET A 345 15.56 11.36 -17.00
N ASN A 346 15.18 11.73 -18.21
CA ASN A 346 16.14 11.96 -19.29
C ASN A 346 17.04 13.15 -18.95
N ARG A 347 16.48 14.31 -18.63
CA ARG A 347 17.22 15.55 -18.44
C ARG A 347 18.11 15.54 -17.19
N VAL A 348 17.57 15.12 -16.04
CA VAL A 348 18.28 15.25 -14.75
C VAL A 348 19.18 14.05 -14.48
N ARG A 349 18.75 12.84 -14.88
CA ARG A 349 19.53 11.62 -14.65
C ARG A 349 20.40 11.23 -15.81
N SER A 350 19.82 11.05 -17.02
CA SER A 350 20.54 10.46 -18.14
C SER A 350 21.55 11.43 -18.75
N ASP A 351 21.15 12.69 -18.97
CA ASP A 351 21.99 13.68 -19.61
C ASP A 351 23.05 14.26 -18.66
N GLU A 352 22.63 14.60 -17.43
CA GLU A 352 23.49 15.33 -16.49
C GLU A 352 24.01 14.48 -15.33
N GLY A 353 23.47 13.28 -15.13
CA GLY A 353 23.95 12.36 -14.08
C GLY A 353 23.76 12.85 -12.64
N LEU A 354 22.84 13.82 -12.42
CA LEU A 354 22.69 14.50 -11.13
C LEU A 354 21.90 13.68 -10.10
N ALA A 355 20.95 12.85 -10.55
CA ALA A 355 20.07 12.13 -9.67
C ALA A 355 20.01 10.64 -10.02
N TYR A 356 19.99 9.76 -9.03
CA TYR A 356 19.69 8.35 -9.24
C TYR A 356 18.20 8.16 -9.58
N SER A 357 17.34 8.94 -8.94
CA SER A 357 15.90 8.92 -9.14
C SER A 357 15.34 10.33 -9.13
N VAL A 358 14.57 10.66 -10.15
CA VAL A 358 13.72 11.84 -10.22
C VAL A 358 12.39 11.43 -10.83
N TYR A 359 11.29 11.83 -10.20
CA TYR A 359 9.96 11.41 -10.65
C TYR A 359 8.89 12.44 -10.33
N SER A 360 7.76 12.31 -11.01
CA SER A 360 6.55 13.07 -10.79
C SER A 360 5.37 12.13 -10.52
N THR A 361 4.51 12.50 -9.59
CA THR A 361 3.30 11.76 -9.25
C THR A 361 2.11 12.68 -9.01
N VAL A 362 0.92 12.12 -9.21
CA VAL A 362 -0.36 12.77 -8.93
C VAL A 362 -1.10 11.96 -7.86
N GLY A 363 -1.53 12.62 -6.81
CA GLY A 363 -2.30 11.96 -5.77
C GLY A 363 -3.67 11.50 -6.29
N ASN A 364 -4.11 10.33 -5.81
CA ASN A 364 -5.33 9.66 -6.24
C ASN A 364 -6.23 9.41 -5.02
N ASP A 365 -6.74 10.48 -4.40
CA ASP A 365 -7.52 10.38 -3.18
C ASP A 365 -9.01 10.69 -3.43
N TYR A 366 -9.88 9.84 -2.88
CA TYR A 366 -11.35 9.98 -2.95
C TYR A 366 -11.96 10.58 -1.68
N ARG A 367 -11.17 10.71 -0.62
CA ARG A 367 -11.64 11.21 0.68
C ARG A 367 -11.06 12.57 1.02
N ASP A 368 -9.79 12.77 0.69
CA ASP A 368 -9.07 14.02 0.96
C ASP A 368 -8.62 14.71 -0.33
N THR A 369 -8.28 15.98 -0.21
CA THR A 369 -7.56 16.71 -1.24
C THR A 369 -6.16 16.13 -1.38
N ALA A 370 -5.74 15.89 -2.63
CA ALA A 370 -4.46 15.27 -2.95
C ALA A 370 -3.35 16.31 -3.20
N MET A 371 -2.18 15.85 -3.60
CA MET A 371 -1.06 16.67 -4.07
C MET A 371 -0.51 16.16 -5.39
N THR A 372 -0.01 17.08 -6.23
CA THR A 372 1.03 16.75 -7.20
C THR A 372 2.37 16.81 -6.50
N THR A 373 3.29 15.96 -6.91
CA THR A 373 4.62 15.86 -6.31
C THR A 373 5.66 15.67 -7.39
N ILE A 374 6.75 16.45 -7.35
CA ILE A 374 8.01 16.11 -7.99
C ILE A 374 8.99 15.78 -6.88
N ALA A 375 9.72 14.69 -7.00
CA ALA A 375 10.69 14.28 -6.01
C ALA A 375 12.01 13.85 -6.65
N LEU A 376 13.11 14.16 -5.99
CA LEU A 376 14.45 13.75 -6.41
C LEU A 376 15.40 13.63 -5.23
N GLN A 377 16.48 12.87 -5.44
CA GLN A 377 17.63 12.80 -4.57
C GLN A 377 18.89 13.12 -5.37
N THR A 378 19.68 14.08 -4.90
CA THR A 378 20.89 14.54 -5.59
C THR A 378 21.99 14.88 -4.58
N LYS A 379 23.23 14.99 -5.04
CA LYS A 379 24.33 15.47 -4.19
C LYS A 379 24.03 16.89 -3.69
N VAL A 380 24.44 17.19 -2.45
CA VAL A 380 24.17 18.51 -1.84
C VAL A 380 24.70 19.68 -2.65
N GLU A 381 25.84 19.51 -3.32
CA GLU A 381 26.48 20.54 -4.14
C GLU A 381 25.75 20.81 -5.47
N THR A 382 24.85 19.90 -5.87
CA THR A 382 24.16 19.99 -7.16
C THR A 382 22.67 20.32 -7.03
N VAL A 383 22.19 20.60 -5.82
CA VAL A 383 20.76 20.86 -5.54
C VAL A 383 20.22 22.00 -6.41
N ASP A 384 20.91 23.13 -6.46
CA ASP A 384 20.50 24.29 -7.25
C ASP A 384 20.36 23.97 -8.73
N PHE A 385 21.36 23.30 -9.27
CA PHE A 385 21.39 22.94 -10.68
C PHE A 385 20.29 21.93 -11.00
N ALA A 386 20.09 20.92 -10.14
CA ALA A 386 19.02 19.95 -10.31
C ALA A 386 17.62 20.60 -10.25
N LEU A 387 17.37 21.50 -9.30
CA LEU A 387 16.11 22.24 -9.23
C LEU A 387 15.89 23.13 -10.44
N LYS A 388 16.94 23.80 -10.94
CA LYS A 388 16.87 24.60 -12.16
C LYS A 388 16.41 23.75 -13.35
N LEU A 389 17.02 22.60 -13.56
CA LEU A 389 16.67 21.69 -14.66
C LEU A 389 15.23 21.15 -14.54
N VAL A 390 14.81 20.81 -13.33
CA VAL A 390 13.42 20.37 -13.07
C VAL A 390 12.44 21.46 -13.52
N PHE A 391 12.66 22.71 -13.11
CA PHE A 391 11.75 23.81 -13.48
C PHE A 391 11.85 24.22 -14.95
N GLU A 392 13.02 24.11 -15.57
CA GLU A 392 13.17 24.29 -17.02
C GLU A 392 12.30 23.30 -17.80
N GLU A 393 12.28 22.02 -17.41
CA GLU A 393 11.43 21.02 -18.06
C GLU A 393 9.93 21.22 -17.79
N VAL A 394 9.56 21.65 -16.58
CA VAL A 394 8.18 22.05 -16.26
C VAL A 394 7.74 23.22 -17.14
N GLU A 395 8.54 24.29 -17.21
CA GLU A 395 8.25 25.50 -18.02
C GLU A 395 8.18 25.17 -19.51
N LYS A 396 9.07 24.31 -20.01
CA LYS A 396 9.07 23.84 -21.38
C LYS A 396 7.79 23.04 -21.70
N LEU A 397 7.39 22.12 -20.85
CA LEU A 397 6.16 21.36 -21.05
C LEU A 397 4.91 22.25 -20.94
N ALA A 398 4.90 23.23 -20.04
CA ALA A 398 3.83 24.22 -19.93
C ALA A 398 3.74 25.12 -21.16
N LYS A 399 4.87 25.51 -21.74
CA LYS A 399 4.93 26.42 -22.90
C LYS A 399 4.64 25.70 -24.21
N ASP A 400 5.35 24.60 -24.47
CA ASP A 400 5.37 23.95 -25.78
C ASP A 400 4.36 22.81 -25.89
N GLY A 401 3.96 22.22 -24.73
CA GLY A 401 3.15 21.02 -24.68
C GLY A 401 3.96 19.73 -24.87
N PRO A 402 3.30 18.57 -24.87
CA PRO A 402 3.93 17.30 -25.22
C PRO A 402 4.09 17.15 -26.73
N THR A 403 5.06 16.37 -27.18
CA THR A 403 5.08 15.91 -28.58
C THR A 403 3.96 14.88 -28.81
N PRO A 404 3.55 14.64 -30.07
CA PRO A 404 2.57 13.59 -30.38
C PRO A 404 3.00 12.22 -29.87
N GLU A 405 4.29 11.90 -29.97
CA GLU A 405 4.87 10.63 -29.53
C GLU A 405 4.82 10.49 -28.00
N GLU A 406 5.18 11.55 -27.24
CA GLU A 406 5.08 11.57 -25.77
C GLU A 406 3.64 11.35 -25.31
N LEU A 407 2.68 12.02 -25.95
CA LEU A 407 1.26 11.93 -25.62
C LEU A 407 0.72 10.51 -25.86
N GLU A 408 0.98 9.94 -27.01
CA GLU A 408 0.53 8.58 -27.38
C GLU A 408 1.19 7.54 -26.50
N GLN A 409 2.49 7.64 -26.24
CA GLN A 409 3.21 6.72 -25.36
C GLN A 409 2.66 6.79 -23.93
N ALA A 410 2.39 7.99 -23.41
CA ALA A 410 1.85 8.16 -22.07
C ALA A 410 0.47 7.51 -21.92
N LYS A 411 -0.44 7.78 -22.86
CA LYS A 411 -1.77 7.17 -22.90
C LYS A 411 -1.68 5.65 -22.95
N LYS A 412 -0.91 5.14 -23.90
CA LYS A 412 -0.71 3.71 -24.10
C LYS A 412 -0.19 3.05 -22.83
N SER A 413 0.88 3.59 -22.24
CA SER A 413 1.48 3.04 -21.02
C SER A 413 0.54 3.05 -19.82
N LEU A 414 -0.24 4.12 -19.63
CA LEU A 414 -1.22 4.23 -18.55
C LEU A 414 -2.36 3.22 -18.71
N VAL A 415 -2.85 3.01 -19.94
CA VAL A 415 -3.88 2.02 -20.22
C VAL A 415 -3.33 0.59 -20.12
N GLU A 416 -2.15 0.33 -20.65
CA GLU A 416 -1.50 -0.99 -20.62
C GLU A 416 -1.03 -1.40 -19.22
N SER A 417 -0.92 -0.47 -18.27
CA SER A 417 -0.65 -0.79 -16.86
C SER A 417 -1.89 -1.30 -16.11
N LEU A 418 -3.09 -1.11 -16.65
CA LEU A 418 -4.34 -1.48 -16.00
C LEU A 418 -4.46 -2.98 -15.67
N PRO A 419 -4.03 -3.93 -16.53
CA PRO A 419 -4.06 -5.36 -16.21
C PRO A 419 -3.32 -5.72 -14.92
N SER A 420 -2.23 -5.03 -14.59
CA SER A 420 -1.44 -5.30 -13.38
C SER A 420 -2.21 -5.04 -12.07
N LEU A 421 -3.31 -4.30 -12.12
CA LEU A 421 -4.19 -4.12 -10.96
C LEU A 421 -5.00 -5.38 -10.65
N PHE A 422 -5.22 -6.22 -11.64
CA PHE A 422 -6.06 -7.43 -11.58
C PHE A 422 -5.21 -8.70 -11.76
N ASP A 423 -3.94 -8.66 -11.33
CA ASP A 423 -2.95 -9.72 -11.51
C ASP A 423 -3.24 -10.99 -10.71
N SER A 424 -4.10 -10.89 -9.69
CA SER A 424 -4.51 -12.02 -8.88
C SER A 424 -6.00 -11.94 -8.49
N PRO A 425 -6.62 -13.09 -8.13
CA PRO A 425 -7.96 -13.13 -7.58
C PRO A 425 -8.13 -12.24 -6.34
N ALA A 426 -7.14 -12.24 -5.44
CA ALA A 426 -7.13 -11.44 -4.22
C ALA A 426 -7.07 -9.93 -4.52
N SER A 427 -6.19 -9.50 -5.45
CA SER A 427 -6.13 -8.11 -5.92
C SER A 427 -7.47 -7.68 -6.52
N THR A 428 -8.06 -8.51 -7.38
CA THR A 428 -9.35 -8.24 -8.03
C THR A 428 -10.47 -8.03 -7.00
N ALA A 429 -10.63 -8.97 -6.05
CA ALA A 429 -11.64 -8.87 -5.00
C ALA A 429 -11.44 -7.61 -4.11
N SER A 430 -10.19 -7.34 -3.71
CA SER A 430 -9.84 -6.19 -2.88
C SER A 430 -10.06 -4.85 -3.57
N ILE A 431 -9.74 -4.75 -4.87
CA ILE A 431 -9.96 -3.55 -5.67
C ILE A 431 -11.45 -3.20 -5.75
N PHE A 432 -12.31 -4.22 -5.95
CA PHE A 432 -13.75 -3.99 -5.99
C PHE A 432 -14.32 -3.62 -4.64
N ALA A 433 -13.93 -4.33 -3.58
CA ALA A 433 -14.38 -4.01 -2.23
C ALA A 433 -13.98 -2.59 -1.79
N LYS A 434 -12.72 -2.20 -1.99
CA LYS A 434 -12.24 -0.84 -1.71
C LYS A 434 -12.86 0.19 -2.65
N GLY A 435 -13.10 -0.17 -3.91
CA GLY A 435 -13.78 0.67 -4.89
C GLY A 435 -15.21 1.02 -4.46
N GLU A 436 -15.99 0.04 -3.97
CA GLU A 436 -17.32 0.25 -3.43
C GLU A 436 -17.31 1.20 -2.21
N LEU A 437 -16.34 1.05 -1.30
CA LEU A 437 -16.17 1.94 -0.14
C LEU A 437 -15.80 3.37 -0.53
N LEU A 438 -15.10 3.55 -1.64
CA LEU A 438 -14.73 4.86 -2.20
C LEU A 438 -15.80 5.45 -3.12
N GLY A 439 -16.92 4.75 -3.32
CA GLY A 439 -18.00 5.20 -4.20
C GLY A 439 -17.65 5.19 -5.69
N LYS A 440 -16.72 4.35 -6.12
CA LYS A 440 -16.41 4.17 -7.53
C LYS A 440 -17.58 3.50 -8.26
N SER A 441 -17.83 3.93 -9.49
CA SER A 441 -18.82 3.28 -10.36
C SER A 441 -18.38 1.88 -10.77
N ASP A 442 -19.33 1.03 -11.16
CA ASP A 442 -19.00 -0.28 -11.72
C ASP A 442 -18.20 -0.15 -13.04
N ASN A 443 -18.38 0.95 -13.78
CA ASN A 443 -17.65 1.23 -15.02
C ASN A 443 -16.31 1.93 -14.81
N HIS A 444 -15.89 2.15 -13.56
CA HIS A 444 -14.72 2.97 -13.24
C HIS A 444 -13.47 2.68 -14.09
N TYR A 445 -13.20 1.41 -14.37
CA TYR A 445 -12.01 1.02 -15.13
C TYR A 445 -12.22 1.09 -16.65
N LEU A 446 -13.45 0.98 -17.12
CA LEU A 446 -13.82 1.25 -18.52
C LEU A 446 -13.76 2.76 -18.78
N ASP A 447 -14.33 3.56 -17.88
CA ASP A 447 -14.27 5.02 -17.93
C ASP A 447 -12.83 5.52 -17.89
N TYR A 448 -11.96 4.89 -17.08
CA TYR A 448 -10.52 5.23 -17.01
C TYR A 448 -9.84 5.14 -18.38
N VAL A 449 -10.06 4.05 -19.11
CA VAL A 449 -9.49 3.85 -20.47
C VAL A 449 -9.99 4.94 -21.42
N THR A 450 -11.30 5.21 -21.38
CA THR A 450 -11.92 6.23 -22.23
C THR A 450 -11.38 7.61 -21.95
N GLU A 451 -11.33 7.99 -20.67
CA GLU A 451 -10.87 9.31 -20.22
C GLU A 451 -9.37 9.54 -20.49
N ILE A 452 -8.51 8.54 -20.28
CA ILE A 452 -7.08 8.65 -20.62
C ILE A 452 -6.90 8.84 -22.12
N ASN A 453 -7.60 8.04 -22.95
CA ASN A 453 -7.47 8.15 -24.40
C ASN A 453 -8.02 9.48 -24.97
N ALA A 454 -8.97 10.11 -24.30
CA ALA A 454 -9.55 11.39 -24.69
C ALA A 454 -8.66 12.62 -24.36
N VAL A 455 -7.58 12.45 -23.57
CA VAL A 455 -6.71 13.56 -23.16
C VAL A 455 -6.02 14.18 -24.37
N THR A 456 -6.03 15.53 -24.47
CA THR A 456 -5.38 16.28 -25.54
C THR A 456 -4.07 16.94 -25.08
N ALA A 457 -3.24 17.35 -26.03
CA ALA A 457 -1.99 18.07 -25.75
C ALA A 457 -2.24 19.41 -25.03
N GLU A 458 -3.32 20.12 -25.39
CA GLU A 458 -3.73 21.37 -24.76
C GLU A 458 -4.12 21.17 -23.30
N GLN A 459 -4.82 20.07 -23.00
CA GLN A 459 -5.16 19.71 -21.61
C GLN A 459 -3.90 19.40 -20.80
N VAL A 460 -2.96 18.62 -21.34
CA VAL A 460 -1.67 18.33 -20.69
C VAL A 460 -0.96 19.64 -20.35
N LYS A 461 -0.83 20.54 -21.30
CA LYS A 461 -0.20 21.85 -21.13
C LYS A 461 -0.88 22.66 -20.02
N ALA A 462 -2.21 22.75 -20.05
CA ALA A 462 -3.00 23.47 -19.05
C ALA A 462 -2.83 22.88 -17.63
N MET A 463 -2.70 21.55 -17.51
CA MET A 463 -2.53 20.90 -16.19
C MET A 463 -1.13 21.11 -15.63
N ILE A 464 -0.09 21.15 -16.46
CA ILE A 464 1.26 21.48 -16.00
C ILE A 464 1.30 22.91 -15.47
N ASP A 465 0.76 23.88 -16.22
CA ASP A 465 0.68 25.28 -15.80
C ASP A 465 -0.11 25.45 -14.49
N LYS A 466 -1.20 24.70 -14.32
CA LYS A 466 -2.10 24.81 -13.17
C LYS A 466 -1.57 24.11 -11.91
N TYR A 467 -0.99 22.92 -12.04
CA TYR A 467 -0.69 22.03 -10.91
C TYR A 467 0.79 21.73 -10.67
N PHE A 468 1.68 22.31 -11.50
CA PHE A 468 3.13 22.20 -11.34
C PHE A 468 3.83 23.56 -11.39
N ASP A 469 3.10 24.64 -11.11
CA ASP A 469 3.64 26.00 -11.09
C ASP A 469 4.56 26.20 -9.87
N LYS A 470 5.84 26.50 -10.13
CA LYS A 470 6.86 26.79 -9.12
C LYS A 470 6.40 27.81 -8.06
N LYS A 471 5.62 28.83 -8.46
CA LYS A 471 5.16 29.90 -7.57
C LYS A 471 4.14 29.41 -6.54
N ASN A 472 3.49 28.30 -6.82
CA ASN A 472 2.45 27.69 -6.00
C ASN A 472 2.93 26.44 -5.24
N MET A 473 4.21 26.05 -5.39
CA MET A 473 4.78 24.87 -4.77
C MET A 473 5.40 25.15 -3.41
N THR A 474 5.32 24.19 -2.51
CA THR A 474 6.21 24.05 -1.37
C THR A 474 7.38 23.15 -1.79
N ILE A 475 8.60 23.62 -1.60
CA ILE A 475 9.84 22.89 -1.88
C ILE A 475 10.43 22.50 -0.53
N SER A 476 10.39 21.22 -0.20
CA SER A 476 10.92 20.64 1.05
C SER A 476 12.27 20.01 0.77
N ILE A 477 13.31 20.40 1.52
CA ILE A 477 14.69 19.94 1.34
C ILE A 477 15.21 19.43 2.69
N VAL A 478 15.84 18.28 2.69
CA VAL A 478 16.65 17.78 3.81
C VAL A 478 18.10 17.74 3.36
N GLY A 479 18.97 18.45 4.06
CA GLY A 479 20.40 18.53 3.77
C GLY A 479 21.09 19.65 4.54
N PRO A 480 22.43 19.82 4.43
CA PRO A 480 23.18 20.84 5.14
C PRO A 480 22.81 22.25 4.66
N VAL A 481 22.18 23.04 5.52
CA VAL A 481 21.69 24.41 5.23
C VAL A 481 22.76 25.30 4.62
N ALA A 482 24.01 25.19 5.08
CA ALA A 482 25.14 25.99 4.58
C ALA A 482 25.41 25.81 3.08
N MET A 483 24.92 24.75 2.46
CA MET A 483 25.10 24.45 1.04
C MET A 483 24.02 25.07 0.15
N PHE A 484 22.99 25.73 0.72
CA PHE A 484 21.80 26.16 -0.02
C PHE A 484 21.62 27.69 -0.08
N ASP A 485 22.70 28.46 0.08
CA ASP A 485 22.65 29.93 0.10
C ASP A 485 22.05 30.54 -1.18
N SER A 486 22.24 29.91 -2.32
CA SER A 486 21.67 30.30 -3.61
C SER A 486 20.15 30.09 -3.70
N LEU A 487 19.56 29.25 -2.86
CA LEU A 487 18.11 29.03 -2.78
C LEU A 487 17.36 30.05 -1.92
N LYS A 488 18.07 31.03 -1.32
CA LYS A 488 17.43 32.05 -0.49
C LYS A 488 16.45 32.92 -1.28
N PRO A 489 15.31 33.34 -0.69
CA PRO A 489 14.97 33.09 0.73
C PRO A 489 14.38 31.69 0.94
N PHE A 490 14.79 31.01 2.03
CA PHE A 490 14.19 29.78 2.50
C PHE A 490 13.93 29.84 4.02
N THR A 491 13.04 28.99 4.51
CA THR A 491 12.72 28.84 5.93
C THR A 491 13.36 27.58 6.48
N VAL A 492 14.19 27.70 7.52
CA VAL A 492 14.73 26.55 8.24
C VAL A 492 13.69 26.06 9.24
N ILE A 493 13.34 24.78 9.19
CA ILE A 493 12.44 24.14 10.11
C ILE A 493 13.26 23.26 11.06
N PRO A 494 13.23 23.53 12.38
CA PRO A 494 13.91 22.70 13.37
C PRO A 494 13.39 21.27 13.35
N LEU A 495 14.29 20.29 13.48
CA LEU A 495 13.97 18.85 13.43
C LEU A 495 12.93 18.43 14.47
N ASP A 496 13.02 19.01 15.69
CA ASP A 496 12.13 18.76 16.82
C ASP A 496 10.73 19.38 16.66
N SER A 497 10.55 20.30 15.69
CA SER A 497 9.29 20.96 15.42
C SER A 497 8.46 20.29 14.32
N LEU A 498 8.97 19.21 13.72
CA LEU A 498 8.31 18.56 12.57
C LEU A 498 7.01 17.86 12.93
N GLU A 499 6.82 17.45 14.15
CA GLU A 499 5.63 16.73 14.59
C GLU A 499 4.46 17.69 14.89
N PHE A 500 3.26 17.23 14.62
CA PHE A 500 2.03 17.84 15.09
C PHE A 500 1.68 17.25 16.47
N ARG A 501 1.33 18.13 17.40
CA ARG A 501 1.04 17.71 18.77
C ARG A 501 -0.10 18.53 19.35
#